data_eb37db0890d897be2f80d1080d9a6412
#
_entry.id   eb37db0890d897be2f80d1080d9a6412
#
_cell.length_a   1.000
_cell.length_b   1.000
_cell.length_c   1.000
_cell.angle_alpha   90.00
_cell.angle_beta   90.00
_cell.angle_gamma   90.00
#
_symmetry.space_group_name_H-M   'P 1'
#
loop_
_entity.id
_entity.type
_entity.pdbx_description
1 polymer ?
#
loop_
_entity_poly.entity_id
_entity_poly.type
_entity_poly.pdbx_seq_one_letter_code
_entity_poly.pdbx_strand_id
1 'polypeptide(L)'
;LNPLQGIPGQNMDKSISSIVALFDRFKDIEEFKANVTEHKRKLDAYKEARRYQFISDLVGGQKKYEENLAIIRDLELQLATLMEEAEKGHSEEEIELNKKKAALTNEKLTIENVIHSKEMKLRLVSMSLEYGLYPTEADMTALQEFFPGVNLRKLYEVERYHQKLAKILDAQFTDEKTAIEGEITGLRQQLDGINAQIKELGFVGNISREFLDRHSALKAEIDALKNQNQAFLTQNELQAAKANADAILKRSIEDILQEIEDTLNAKMKEFNDSLFTTKKKPPHVHFNAYNSYKFETPDNTGTGSNFKGMIVYDLAVLFTTALPALAHDSLLFKNLGKDVEDGIFRIYNSTKKQIFIAYDKQSDCRPETQKILEDNCVLRLSTNNCELYGRSWDTEE
;
A
#
# COMPACT_ATOMS: atom_id res chain seq x y z
N LEU A 1 4.97 -30.04 12.44
CA LEU A 1 5.65 -28.93 13.12
C LEU A 1 5.70 -27.71 12.19
N ASN A 2 5.34 -26.55 12.72
CA ASN A 2 5.34 -25.28 11.98
C ASN A 2 6.38 -24.35 12.63
N PRO A 3 7.65 -24.38 12.19
CA PRO A 3 8.72 -23.66 12.88
C PRO A 3 8.58 -22.12 12.82
N LEU A 4 7.85 -21.57 11.84
CA LEU A 4 7.58 -20.13 11.79
C LEU A 4 6.39 -19.69 12.66
N GLN A 5 5.61 -20.62 13.20
CA GLN A 5 4.41 -20.28 13.97
C GLN A 5 4.78 -20.15 15.45
N GLY A 6 4.97 -18.93 15.94
CA GLY A 6 5.34 -18.65 17.33
C GLY A 6 4.21 -18.86 18.34
N ILE A 7 2.95 -18.76 17.91
CA ILE A 7 1.76 -18.94 18.76
C ILE A 7 0.76 -19.85 18.03
N PRO A 8 0.17 -20.87 18.69
CA PRO A 8 -0.87 -21.67 18.08
C PRO A 8 -2.02 -20.81 17.55
N GLY A 9 -2.39 -20.99 16.27
CA GLY A 9 -3.45 -20.22 15.62
C GLY A 9 -3.02 -18.87 15.02
N GLN A 10 -1.74 -18.52 15.07
CA GLN A 10 -1.23 -17.34 14.39
C GLN A 10 -1.41 -17.47 12.87
N ASN A 11 -1.88 -16.38 12.22
CA ASN A 11 -1.99 -16.34 10.77
C ASN A 11 -0.61 -16.48 10.12
N MET A 12 -0.55 -17.25 9.01
CA MET A 12 0.70 -17.52 8.29
C MET A 12 1.37 -16.26 7.73
N ASP A 13 0.59 -15.27 7.31
CA ASP A 13 1.09 -13.97 6.85
C ASP A 13 1.88 -13.23 7.94
N LYS A 14 1.41 -13.26 9.20
CA LYS A 14 2.14 -12.70 10.34
C LYS A 14 3.43 -13.46 10.62
N SER A 15 3.39 -14.79 10.51
CA SER A 15 4.56 -15.64 10.71
C SER A 15 5.65 -15.34 9.68
N ILE A 16 5.27 -15.24 8.41
CA ILE A 16 6.18 -14.89 7.32
C ILE A 16 6.67 -13.44 7.46
N SER A 17 5.78 -12.50 7.82
CA SER A 17 6.18 -11.11 8.09
C SER A 17 7.24 -11.01 9.20
N SER A 18 7.16 -11.86 10.22
CA SER A 18 8.14 -11.88 11.31
C SER A 18 9.52 -12.32 10.80
N ILE A 19 9.61 -13.36 9.98
CA ILE A 19 10.89 -13.77 9.41
C ILE A 19 11.46 -12.73 8.45
N VAL A 20 10.62 -12.11 7.62
CA VAL A 20 11.02 -11.01 6.73
C VAL A 20 11.57 -9.83 7.54
N ALA A 21 10.96 -9.51 8.70
CA ALA A 21 11.45 -8.47 9.60
C ALA A 21 12.80 -8.82 10.23
N LEU A 22 13.03 -10.08 10.58
CA LEU A 22 14.32 -10.54 11.11
C LEU A 22 15.45 -10.43 10.08
N PHE A 23 15.13 -10.53 8.79
CA PHE A 23 16.07 -10.30 7.68
C PHE A 23 16.21 -8.82 7.29
N ASP A 24 15.57 -7.88 8.02
CA ASP A 24 15.55 -6.44 7.76
C ASP A 24 14.97 -6.06 6.37
N ARG A 25 14.07 -6.91 5.82
CA ARG A 25 13.41 -6.70 4.53
C ARG A 25 11.95 -6.19 4.64
N PHE A 26 11.48 -5.96 5.86
CA PHE A 26 10.10 -5.55 6.10
C PHE A 26 9.80 -4.16 5.50
N LYS A 27 10.76 -3.23 5.60
CA LYS A 27 10.61 -1.88 5.06
C LYS A 27 10.43 -1.88 3.55
N ASP A 28 11.19 -2.71 2.83
CA ASP A 28 11.11 -2.82 1.37
C ASP A 28 9.66 -3.19 0.95
N ILE A 29 9.06 -4.17 1.63
CA ILE A 29 7.68 -4.58 1.38
C ILE A 29 6.67 -3.46 1.71
N GLU A 30 6.87 -2.74 2.82
CA GLU A 30 5.99 -1.65 3.21
C GLU A 30 6.03 -0.49 2.21
N GLU A 31 7.18 -0.18 1.63
CA GLU A 31 7.31 0.83 0.57
C GLU A 31 6.52 0.43 -0.69
N PHE A 32 6.61 -0.82 -1.13
CA PHE A 32 5.81 -1.32 -2.26
C PHE A 32 4.32 -1.33 -1.94
N LYS A 33 3.91 -1.71 -0.73
CA LYS A 33 2.51 -1.65 -0.28
C LYS A 33 1.98 -0.22 -0.23
N ALA A 34 2.80 0.73 0.23
CA ALA A 34 2.44 2.15 0.24
C ALA A 34 2.21 2.66 -1.19
N ASN A 35 3.06 2.29 -2.14
CA ASN A 35 2.89 2.63 -3.55
C ASN A 35 1.59 2.06 -4.14
N VAL A 36 1.27 0.79 -3.89
CA VAL A 36 -0.01 0.18 -4.31
C VAL A 36 -1.20 0.93 -3.69
N THR A 37 -1.10 1.28 -2.41
CA THR A 37 -2.16 2.02 -1.69
C THR A 37 -2.37 3.40 -2.29
N GLU A 38 -1.30 4.09 -2.68
CA GLU A 38 -1.38 5.40 -3.34
C GLU A 38 -2.10 5.30 -4.69
N HIS A 39 -1.70 4.35 -5.55
CA HIS A 39 -2.35 4.15 -6.85
C HIS A 39 -3.82 3.73 -6.70
N LYS A 40 -4.13 2.89 -5.72
CA LYS A 40 -5.51 2.53 -5.38
C LYS A 40 -6.31 3.77 -4.97
N ARG A 41 -5.77 4.60 -4.08
CA ARG A 41 -6.42 5.85 -3.63
C ARG A 41 -6.70 6.80 -4.79
N LYS A 42 -5.74 6.97 -5.72
CA LYS A 42 -5.93 7.80 -6.92
C LYS A 42 -7.08 7.26 -7.78
N LEU A 43 -7.11 5.96 -8.03
CA LEU A 43 -8.17 5.31 -8.80
C LEU A 43 -9.53 5.41 -8.11
N ASP A 44 -9.59 5.19 -6.81
CA ASP A 44 -10.84 5.26 -6.04
C ASP A 44 -11.36 6.71 -5.98
N ALA A 45 -10.49 7.69 -5.76
CA ALA A 45 -10.85 9.11 -5.80
C ALA A 45 -11.39 9.52 -7.18
N TYR A 46 -10.79 9.01 -8.26
CA TYR A 46 -11.29 9.26 -9.61
C TYR A 46 -12.70 8.66 -9.81
N LYS A 47 -12.94 7.43 -9.34
CA LYS A 47 -14.25 6.78 -9.42
C LYS A 47 -15.32 7.53 -8.60
N GLU A 48 -14.95 8.02 -7.43
CA GLU A 48 -15.87 8.82 -6.59
C GLU A 48 -16.18 10.17 -7.25
N ALA A 49 -15.18 10.89 -7.78
CA ALA A 49 -15.39 12.13 -8.51
C ALA A 49 -16.35 11.93 -9.68
N ARG A 50 -16.29 10.80 -10.39
CA ARG A 50 -17.23 10.44 -11.43
C ARG A 50 -18.63 10.15 -10.87
N ARG A 51 -18.73 9.38 -9.79
CA ARG A 51 -20.01 9.03 -9.13
C ARG A 51 -20.80 10.27 -8.72
N TYR A 52 -20.10 11.33 -8.33
CA TYR A 52 -20.71 12.61 -7.99
C TYR A 52 -20.84 13.57 -9.17
N GLN A 53 -20.67 13.09 -10.41
CA GLN A 53 -20.80 13.86 -11.65
C GLN A 53 -19.82 15.04 -11.79
N PHE A 54 -18.70 15.02 -11.06
CA PHE A 54 -17.62 15.99 -11.22
C PHE A 54 -16.77 15.75 -12.46
N ILE A 55 -16.85 14.55 -13.01
CA ILE A 55 -16.19 14.14 -14.25
C ILE A 55 -17.28 13.58 -15.16
N SER A 56 -17.15 13.84 -16.46
CA SER A 56 -18.08 13.35 -17.49
C SER A 56 -18.26 11.83 -17.38
N ASP A 57 -19.46 11.36 -17.70
CA ASP A 57 -19.74 9.94 -17.75
C ASP A 57 -18.78 9.21 -18.68
N LEU A 58 -18.34 8.04 -18.25
CA LEU A 58 -17.45 7.23 -19.04
C LEU A 58 -18.12 6.70 -20.30
N VAL A 59 -17.31 6.64 -21.32
CA VAL A 59 -17.58 5.81 -22.49
C VAL A 59 -17.70 4.34 -22.04
N GLY A 60 -18.73 3.65 -22.48
CA GLY A 60 -19.02 2.25 -22.12
C GLY A 60 -18.05 1.23 -22.74
N GLY A 61 -16.73 1.47 -22.63
CA GLY A 61 -15.66 0.60 -23.09
C GLY A 61 -14.99 1.02 -24.40
N GLN A 62 -13.98 0.26 -24.84
CA GLN A 62 -13.15 0.55 -26.00
C GLN A 62 -13.96 0.77 -27.27
N LYS A 63 -14.98 -0.06 -27.52
CA LYS A 63 -15.82 0.07 -28.70
C LYS A 63 -16.52 1.43 -28.76
N LYS A 64 -17.08 1.89 -27.64
CA LYS A 64 -17.76 3.18 -27.57
C LYS A 64 -16.78 4.36 -27.70
N TYR A 65 -15.56 4.21 -27.18
CA TYR A 65 -14.48 5.16 -27.40
C TYR A 65 -14.17 5.37 -28.90
N GLU A 66 -14.07 4.27 -29.64
CA GLU A 66 -13.83 4.30 -31.09
C GLU A 66 -15.02 4.87 -31.86
N GLU A 67 -16.26 4.51 -31.49
CA GLU A 67 -17.49 5.09 -32.00
C GLU A 67 -17.50 6.61 -31.78
N ASN A 68 -17.19 7.08 -30.58
CA ASN A 68 -17.11 8.52 -30.29
C ASN A 68 -16.05 9.23 -31.14
N LEU A 69 -14.89 8.61 -31.40
CA LEU A 69 -13.89 9.18 -32.29
C LEU A 69 -14.40 9.35 -33.73
N ALA A 70 -15.20 8.38 -34.20
CA ALA A 70 -15.82 8.48 -35.53
C ALA A 70 -16.85 9.60 -35.56
N ILE A 71 -17.70 9.72 -34.53
CA ILE A 71 -18.69 10.80 -34.42
C ILE A 71 -18.02 12.18 -34.33
N ILE A 72 -16.96 12.30 -33.51
CA ILE A 72 -16.19 13.57 -33.43
C ILE A 72 -15.68 14.00 -34.77
N ARG A 73 -15.11 13.10 -35.57
CA ARG A 73 -14.62 13.41 -36.92
C ARG A 73 -15.74 13.88 -37.84
N ASP A 74 -16.90 13.24 -37.79
CA ASP A 74 -18.05 13.64 -38.59
C ASP A 74 -18.59 15.01 -38.18
N LEU A 75 -18.70 15.27 -36.88
CA LEU A 75 -19.12 16.57 -36.35
C LEU A 75 -18.11 17.68 -36.67
N GLU A 76 -16.80 17.40 -36.63
CA GLU A 76 -15.76 18.35 -37.03
C GLU A 76 -15.84 18.67 -38.51
N LEU A 77 -16.17 17.68 -39.36
CA LEU A 77 -16.42 17.91 -40.79
C LEU A 77 -17.68 18.77 -41.03
N GLN A 78 -18.77 18.45 -40.30
CA GLN A 78 -20.00 19.28 -40.40
C GLN A 78 -19.74 20.73 -39.95
N LEU A 79 -18.95 20.93 -38.89
CA LEU A 79 -18.56 22.23 -38.40
C LEU A 79 -17.75 23.01 -39.45
N ALA A 80 -16.78 22.34 -40.10
CA ALA A 80 -15.99 22.93 -41.18
C ALA A 80 -16.86 23.34 -42.41
N THR A 81 -17.79 22.44 -42.80
CA THR A 81 -18.73 22.73 -43.92
C THR A 81 -19.64 23.90 -43.57
N LEU A 82 -20.15 23.96 -42.34
CA LEU A 82 -20.98 25.06 -41.86
C LEU A 82 -20.24 26.41 -41.93
N MET A 83 -18.95 26.39 -41.61
CA MET A 83 -18.10 27.60 -41.71
C MET A 83 -17.85 28.01 -43.14
N GLU A 84 -17.56 27.08 -44.08
CA GLU A 84 -17.42 27.36 -45.50
C GLU A 84 -18.70 27.93 -46.16
N GLU A 85 -19.87 27.42 -45.75
CA GLU A 85 -21.16 27.93 -46.22
C GLU A 85 -21.39 29.37 -45.74
N ALA A 86 -20.96 29.70 -44.50
CA ALA A 86 -21.05 31.06 -43.98
C ALA A 86 -20.11 32.05 -44.71
N GLU A 87 -18.96 31.56 -45.21
CA GLU A 87 -18.00 32.38 -45.97
C GLU A 87 -18.49 32.74 -47.40
N LYS A 88 -19.34 31.91 -48.00
CA LYS A 88 -19.81 32.05 -49.39
C LYS A 88 -20.78 33.19 -49.69
N GLY A 89 -20.99 34.14 -48.80
CA GLY A 89 -21.93 35.24 -48.98
C GLY A 89 -21.50 36.60 -48.46
N HIS A 90 -20.27 36.76 -48.00
CA HIS A 90 -19.86 37.95 -47.26
C HIS A 90 -18.61 38.64 -47.85
N SER A 91 -18.48 39.98 -47.64
CA SER A 91 -17.26 40.70 -47.96
C SER A 91 -16.07 40.30 -47.16
N GLU A 92 -14.82 40.46 -47.62
CA GLU A 92 -13.59 40.10 -46.89
C GLU A 92 -13.55 40.75 -45.50
N GLU A 93 -14.04 41.96 -45.32
CA GLU A 93 -14.12 42.67 -44.05
C GLU A 93 -15.11 42.01 -43.06
N GLU A 94 -16.26 41.52 -43.55
CA GLU A 94 -17.26 40.80 -42.76
C GLU A 94 -16.76 39.42 -42.33
N ILE A 95 -16.00 38.74 -43.20
CA ILE A 95 -15.38 37.44 -42.94
C ILE A 95 -14.32 37.58 -41.81
N GLU A 96 -13.45 38.60 -41.88
CA GLU A 96 -12.45 38.89 -40.87
C GLU A 96 -13.11 39.23 -39.51
N LEU A 97 -14.14 40.05 -39.51
CA LEU A 97 -14.87 40.44 -38.31
C LEU A 97 -15.58 39.24 -37.67
N ASN A 98 -16.12 38.34 -38.48
CA ASN A 98 -16.76 37.12 -38.05
C ASN A 98 -15.78 36.10 -37.50
N LYS A 99 -14.58 35.92 -38.08
CA LYS A 99 -13.50 35.13 -37.55
C LYS A 99 -13.07 35.62 -36.17
N LYS A 100 -12.95 36.94 -36.01
CA LYS A 100 -12.59 37.57 -34.74
C LYS A 100 -13.65 37.34 -33.66
N LYS A 101 -14.93 37.46 -34.03
CA LYS A 101 -16.06 37.24 -33.15
C LYS A 101 -16.20 35.76 -32.77
N ALA A 102 -16.00 34.84 -33.71
CA ALA A 102 -15.97 33.39 -33.43
C ALA A 102 -14.81 33.00 -32.51
N ALA A 103 -13.62 33.59 -32.72
CA ALA A 103 -12.47 33.37 -31.83
C ALA A 103 -12.77 33.83 -30.40
N LEU A 104 -13.30 35.02 -30.21
CA LEU A 104 -13.68 35.55 -28.89
C LEU A 104 -14.81 34.72 -28.26
N THR A 105 -15.76 34.20 -29.02
CA THR A 105 -16.82 33.32 -28.52
C THR A 105 -16.26 31.97 -28.05
N ASN A 106 -15.30 31.42 -28.79
CA ASN A 106 -14.61 30.21 -28.37
C ASN A 106 -13.77 30.42 -27.10
N GLU A 107 -13.08 31.55 -26.98
CA GLU A 107 -12.32 31.93 -25.79
C GLU A 107 -13.26 32.09 -24.56
N LYS A 108 -14.41 32.76 -24.79
CA LYS A 108 -15.48 32.86 -23.79
C LYS A 108 -15.93 31.49 -23.28
N LEU A 109 -16.27 30.56 -24.17
CA LEU A 109 -16.69 29.19 -23.79
C LEU A 109 -15.60 28.44 -23.04
N THR A 110 -14.34 28.62 -23.45
CA THR A 110 -13.20 28.01 -22.78
C THR A 110 -13.08 28.52 -21.34
N ILE A 111 -13.19 29.84 -21.15
CA ILE A 111 -13.10 30.44 -19.80
C ILE A 111 -14.31 30.02 -18.96
N GLU A 112 -15.52 29.99 -19.48
CA GLU A 112 -16.73 29.51 -18.78
C GLU A 112 -16.56 28.07 -18.30
N ASN A 113 -16.01 27.19 -19.13
CA ASN A 113 -15.70 25.80 -18.73
C ASN A 113 -14.65 25.74 -17.63
N VAL A 114 -13.60 26.57 -17.70
CA VAL A 114 -12.58 26.65 -16.65
C VAL A 114 -13.18 27.17 -15.35
N ILE A 115 -14.02 28.21 -15.40
CA ILE A 115 -14.74 28.73 -14.22
C ILE A 115 -15.57 27.62 -13.59
N HIS A 116 -16.36 26.90 -14.39
CA HIS A 116 -17.18 25.81 -13.90
C HIS A 116 -16.34 24.72 -13.20
N SER A 117 -15.23 24.31 -13.80
CA SER A 117 -14.30 23.35 -13.20
C SER A 117 -13.73 23.85 -11.88
N LYS A 118 -13.35 25.14 -11.80
CA LYS A 118 -12.84 25.77 -10.58
C LYS A 118 -13.92 25.91 -9.50
N GLU A 119 -15.15 26.24 -9.85
CA GLU A 119 -16.29 26.28 -8.93
C GLU A 119 -16.59 24.90 -8.34
N MET A 120 -16.48 23.83 -9.13
CA MET A 120 -16.61 22.47 -8.64
C MET A 120 -15.49 22.12 -7.65
N LYS A 121 -14.23 22.50 -7.97
CA LYS A 121 -13.11 22.33 -7.04
C LYS A 121 -13.29 23.11 -5.74
N LEU A 122 -13.75 24.36 -5.83
CA LEU A 122 -14.07 25.21 -4.69
C LEU A 122 -15.13 24.58 -3.79
N ARG A 123 -16.15 23.97 -4.38
CA ARG A 123 -17.18 23.25 -3.65
C ARG A 123 -16.63 22.06 -2.88
N LEU A 124 -15.72 21.28 -3.48
CA LEU A 124 -15.05 20.16 -2.81
C LEU A 124 -14.21 20.61 -1.62
N VAL A 125 -13.40 21.67 -1.80
CA VAL A 125 -12.57 22.24 -0.74
C VAL A 125 -13.45 22.78 0.38
N SER A 126 -14.54 23.47 0.04
CA SER A 126 -15.51 23.99 1.03
C SER A 126 -16.20 22.87 1.80
N MET A 127 -16.60 21.78 1.15
CA MET A 127 -17.16 20.60 1.82
C MET A 127 -16.13 19.96 2.78
N SER A 128 -14.85 19.89 2.39
CA SER A 128 -13.78 19.35 3.24
C SER A 128 -13.59 20.18 4.51
N LEU A 129 -13.79 21.50 4.45
CA LEU A 129 -13.77 22.41 5.61
C LEU A 129 -15.01 22.27 6.49
N GLU A 130 -16.18 22.03 5.90
CA GLU A 130 -17.47 21.96 6.61
C GLU A 130 -17.69 20.62 7.34
N TYR A 131 -17.16 19.53 6.80
CA TYR A 131 -17.24 18.17 7.37
C TYR A 131 -16.03 17.78 8.23
N GLY A 132 -15.39 18.73 8.90
CA GLY A 132 -14.32 18.45 9.88
C GLY A 132 -14.81 17.49 10.95
N LEU A 133 -14.60 16.18 10.72
CA LEU A 133 -14.91 15.08 11.66
C LEU A 133 -13.83 15.01 12.75
N TYR A 134 -13.89 15.93 13.70
CA TYR A 134 -13.01 15.87 14.87
C TYR A 134 -13.83 15.51 16.11
N PRO A 135 -13.39 14.50 16.90
CA PRO A 135 -14.03 14.21 18.17
C PRO A 135 -13.99 15.42 19.09
N THR A 136 -15.12 15.74 19.67
CA THR A 136 -15.26 16.83 20.65
C THR A 136 -14.87 16.36 22.06
N GLU A 137 -14.65 17.29 23.01
CA GLU A 137 -14.45 16.94 24.42
C GLU A 137 -15.60 16.10 25.00
N ALA A 138 -16.82 16.30 24.52
CA ALA A 138 -18.00 15.52 24.90
C ALA A 138 -17.89 14.06 24.42
N ASP A 139 -17.38 13.84 23.21
CA ASP A 139 -17.16 12.49 22.67
C ASP A 139 -16.08 11.73 23.45
N MET A 140 -15.06 12.43 23.93
CA MET A 140 -13.98 11.86 24.74
C MET A 140 -14.47 11.47 26.13
N THR A 141 -15.37 12.26 26.71
CA THR A 141 -16.01 11.95 28.01
C THR A 141 -16.93 10.74 27.89
N ALA A 142 -17.72 10.65 26.82
CA ALA A 142 -18.56 9.49 26.53
C ALA A 142 -17.73 8.22 26.30
N LEU A 143 -16.56 8.32 25.67
CA LEU A 143 -15.66 7.19 25.46
C LEU A 143 -15.12 6.61 26.78
N GLN A 144 -14.94 7.46 27.80
CA GLN A 144 -14.49 7.05 29.13
C GLN A 144 -15.55 6.24 29.88
N GLU A 145 -16.83 6.57 29.70
CA GLU A 145 -17.94 5.83 30.30
C GLU A 145 -18.05 4.42 29.71
N PHE A 146 -17.78 4.26 28.40
CA PHE A 146 -17.82 2.96 27.73
C PHE A 146 -16.56 2.10 27.92
N PHE A 147 -15.39 2.74 28.12
CA PHE A 147 -14.11 2.05 28.26
C PHE A 147 -13.30 2.54 29.48
N PRO A 148 -13.64 2.13 30.70
CA PRO A 148 -13.01 2.64 31.93
C PRO A 148 -11.51 2.36 32.06
N GLY A 149 -10.96 1.45 31.27
CA GLY A 149 -9.53 1.06 31.28
C GLY A 149 -8.66 1.81 30.27
N VAL A 150 -9.20 2.76 29.52
CA VAL A 150 -8.43 3.50 28.52
C VAL A 150 -7.51 4.51 29.16
N ASN A 151 -6.21 4.49 28.77
CA ASN A 151 -5.25 5.50 29.21
C ASN A 151 -5.53 6.85 28.54
N LEU A 152 -6.36 7.65 29.19
CA LEU A 152 -6.79 8.98 28.72
C LEU A 152 -5.61 9.90 28.39
N ARG A 153 -4.49 9.82 29.12
CA ARG A 153 -3.34 10.68 28.89
C ARG A 153 -2.72 10.45 27.51
N LYS A 154 -2.58 9.18 27.10
CA LYS A 154 -2.16 8.83 25.75
C LYS A 154 -3.20 9.21 24.69
N LEU A 155 -4.47 9.08 25.01
CA LEU A 155 -5.55 9.46 24.12
C LEU A 155 -5.57 10.98 23.89
N TYR A 156 -5.37 11.78 24.95
CA TYR A 156 -5.23 13.24 24.86
C TYR A 156 -3.99 13.68 24.07
N GLU A 157 -2.87 12.97 24.18
CA GLU A 157 -1.66 13.26 23.40
C GLU A 157 -1.87 12.99 21.92
N VAL A 158 -2.53 11.88 21.57
CA VAL A 158 -2.91 11.54 20.20
C VAL A 158 -3.92 12.55 19.67
N GLU A 159 -4.91 12.92 20.46
CA GLU A 159 -5.93 13.92 20.08
C GLU A 159 -5.31 15.31 19.85
N ARG A 160 -4.41 15.75 20.70
CA ARG A 160 -3.65 17.01 20.47
C ARG A 160 -2.82 16.97 19.20
N TYR A 161 -2.29 15.81 18.83
CA TYR A 161 -1.59 15.63 17.55
C TYR A 161 -2.57 15.74 16.37
N HIS A 162 -3.72 15.06 16.47
CA HIS A 162 -4.78 15.14 15.45
C HIS A 162 -5.33 16.56 15.30
N GLN A 163 -5.57 17.27 16.41
CA GLN A 163 -6.01 18.67 16.37
C GLN A 163 -4.97 19.61 15.73
N LYS A 164 -3.67 19.38 15.96
CA LYS A 164 -2.62 20.15 15.28
C LYS A 164 -2.57 19.85 13.79
N LEU A 165 -2.69 18.58 13.42
CA LEU A 165 -2.74 18.16 12.02
C LEU A 165 -3.98 18.74 11.33
N ALA A 166 -5.11 18.72 12.01
CA ALA A 166 -6.35 19.32 11.56
C ALA A 166 -6.20 20.82 11.27
N LYS A 167 -5.64 21.58 12.20
CA LYS A 167 -5.41 23.02 12.02
C LYS A 167 -4.49 23.32 10.83
N ILE A 168 -3.49 22.47 10.58
CA ILE A 168 -2.61 22.61 9.41
C ILE A 168 -3.38 22.33 8.12
N LEU A 169 -4.23 21.28 8.09
CA LEU A 169 -5.06 20.96 6.95
C LEU A 169 -6.14 22.03 6.70
N ASP A 170 -6.79 22.52 7.74
CA ASP A 170 -7.77 23.61 7.66
C ASP A 170 -7.14 24.90 7.12
N ALA A 171 -5.92 25.23 7.57
CA ALA A 171 -5.17 26.36 7.02
C ALA A 171 -4.85 26.15 5.53
N GLN A 172 -4.36 24.98 5.15
CA GLN A 172 -4.08 24.65 3.75
C GLN A 172 -5.35 24.69 2.87
N PHE A 173 -6.46 24.12 3.34
CA PHE A 173 -7.72 24.17 2.62
C PHE A 173 -8.29 25.61 2.54
N THR A 174 -8.08 26.42 3.56
CA THR A 174 -8.48 27.84 3.55
C THR A 174 -7.64 28.63 2.55
N ASP A 175 -6.34 28.41 2.52
CA ASP A 175 -5.43 29.04 1.56
C ASP A 175 -5.78 28.60 0.12
N GLU A 176 -6.04 27.30 -0.09
CA GLU A 176 -6.43 26.77 -1.39
C GLU A 176 -7.80 27.31 -1.83
N LYS A 177 -8.76 27.42 -0.91
CA LYS A 177 -10.06 28.05 -1.15
C LYS A 177 -9.89 29.49 -1.63
N THR A 178 -9.11 30.29 -0.89
CA THR A 178 -8.84 31.70 -1.20
C THR A 178 -8.15 31.84 -2.55
N ALA A 179 -7.19 30.97 -2.85
CA ALA A 179 -6.51 30.95 -4.16
C ALA A 179 -7.48 30.66 -5.31
N ILE A 180 -8.36 29.65 -5.15
CA ILE A 180 -9.35 29.29 -6.19
C ILE A 180 -10.39 30.42 -6.37
N GLU A 181 -10.85 31.05 -5.28
CA GLU A 181 -11.75 32.19 -5.34
C GLU A 181 -11.12 33.40 -6.06
N GLY A 182 -9.84 33.65 -5.83
CA GLY A 182 -9.06 34.65 -6.56
C GLY A 182 -8.94 34.34 -8.04
N GLU A 183 -8.65 33.09 -8.41
CA GLU A 183 -8.59 32.64 -9.79
C GLU A 183 -9.96 32.77 -10.50
N ILE A 184 -11.04 32.36 -9.87
CA ILE A 184 -12.41 32.51 -10.41
C ILE A 184 -12.73 33.98 -10.64
N THR A 185 -12.37 34.86 -9.70
CA THR A 185 -12.58 36.29 -9.81
C THR A 185 -11.80 36.86 -11.00
N GLY A 186 -10.54 36.50 -11.17
CA GLY A 186 -9.73 36.89 -12.32
C GLY A 186 -10.30 36.40 -13.66
N LEU A 187 -10.75 35.15 -13.73
CA LEU A 187 -11.39 34.58 -14.91
C LEU A 187 -12.73 35.28 -15.25
N ARG A 188 -13.52 35.64 -14.23
CA ARG A 188 -14.77 36.42 -14.47
C ARG A 188 -14.48 37.81 -15.02
N GLN A 189 -13.42 38.49 -14.53
CA GLN A 189 -12.99 39.78 -15.11
C GLN A 189 -12.55 39.65 -16.58
N GLN A 190 -11.82 38.56 -16.90
CA GLN A 190 -11.47 38.27 -18.31
C GLN A 190 -12.72 38.03 -19.16
N LEU A 191 -13.68 37.28 -18.62
CA LEU A 191 -14.96 37.00 -19.29
C LEU A 191 -15.74 38.27 -19.56
N ASP A 192 -15.79 39.20 -18.61
CA ASP A 192 -16.43 40.48 -18.76
C ASP A 192 -15.73 41.34 -19.85
N GLY A 193 -14.39 41.32 -19.92
CA GLY A 193 -13.61 41.96 -20.97
C GLY A 193 -13.92 41.40 -22.35
N ILE A 194 -13.99 40.05 -22.47
CA ILE A 194 -14.35 39.39 -23.75
C ILE A 194 -15.79 39.71 -24.14
N ASN A 195 -16.73 39.71 -23.21
CA ASN A 195 -18.11 40.09 -23.47
C ASN A 195 -18.23 41.54 -23.95
N ALA A 196 -17.44 42.46 -23.38
CA ALA A 196 -17.38 43.83 -23.81
C ALA A 196 -16.85 43.95 -25.29
N GLN A 197 -15.76 43.22 -25.61
CA GLN A 197 -15.21 43.17 -26.95
C GLN A 197 -16.20 42.58 -27.98
N ILE A 198 -16.89 41.49 -27.62
CA ILE A 198 -17.95 40.92 -28.50
C ILE A 198 -19.07 41.93 -28.73
N LYS A 199 -19.43 42.72 -27.71
CA LYS A 199 -20.43 43.75 -27.77
C LYS A 199 -19.99 44.95 -28.64
N GLU A 200 -18.72 45.36 -28.56
CA GLU A 200 -18.15 46.44 -29.40
C GLU A 200 -18.08 46.07 -30.87
N LEU A 201 -17.82 44.79 -31.19
CA LEU A 201 -17.81 44.30 -32.57
C LEU A 201 -19.20 44.40 -33.27
N GLY A 202 -20.25 44.78 -32.53
CA GLY A 202 -21.58 45.10 -33.02
C GLY A 202 -22.34 43.94 -33.67
N PHE A 203 -23.54 44.23 -34.12
CA PHE A 203 -24.36 43.34 -34.96
C PHE A 203 -23.89 43.48 -36.41
N VAL A 204 -22.96 42.61 -36.84
CA VAL A 204 -22.67 42.50 -38.28
C VAL A 204 -23.85 41.78 -38.91
N GLY A 205 -24.56 42.47 -39.80
CA GLY A 205 -25.75 41.94 -40.43
C GLY A 205 -25.48 40.62 -41.13
N ASN A 206 -26.38 39.66 -40.89
CA ASN A 206 -26.59 38.42 -41.62
C ASN A 206 -25.77 37.16 -41.28
N ILE A 207 -25.08 37.07 -40.16
CA ILE A 207 -24.95 35.71 -39.61
C ILE A 207 -26.28 35.39 -38.92
N SER A 208 -27.02 34.44 -39.49
CA SER A 208 -28.31 34.08 -38.92
C SER A 208 -28.10 33.54 -37.49
N ARG A 209 -28.99 33.91 -36.57
CA ARG A 209 -28.99 33.36 -35.20
C ARG A 209 -28.92 31.83 -35.25
N GLU A 210 -29.52 31.24 -36.27
CA GLU A 210 -29.52 29.82 -36.57
C GLU A 210 -28.12 29.24 -36.82
N PHE A 211 -27.22 29.98 -37.50
CA PHE A 211 -25.82 29.58 -37.67
C PHE A 211 -25.07 29.55 -36.33
N LEU A 212 -25.23 30.59 -35.52
CA LEU A 212 -24.55 30.65 -34.21
C LEU A 212 -25.04 29.55 -33.26
N ASP A 213 -26.35 29.29 -33.27
CA ASP A 213 -26.95 28.24 -32.44
C ASP A 213 -26.46 26.85 -32.89
N ARG A 214 -26.40 26.60 -34.21
CA ARG A 214 -25.94 25.33 -34.77
C ARG A 214 -24.44 25.13 -34.58
N HIS A 215 -23.63 26.15 -34.76
CA HIS A 215 -22.19 26.12 -34.47
C HIS A 215 -21.92 25.81 -33.00
N SER A 216 -22.61 26.49 -32.07
CA SER A 216 -22.47 26.25 -30.62
C SER A 216 -22.92 24.85 -30.22
N ALA A 217 -24.00 24.32 -30.80
CA ALA A 217 -24.49 22.98 -30.54
C ALA A 217 -23.48 21.91 -31.00
N LEU A 218 -22.96 22.00 -32.22
CA LEU A 218 -21.93 21.09 -32.74
C LEU A 218 -20.66 21.12 -31.88
N LYS A 219 -20.21 22.32 -31.51
CA LYS A 219 -19.03 22.47 -30.66
C LYS A 219 -19.22 21.87 -29.28
N ALA A 220 -20.35 22.11 -28.63
CA ALA A 220 -20.68 21.55 -27.34
C ALA A 220 -20.74 20.01 -27.36
N GLU A 221 -21.28 19.44 -28.46
CA GLU A 221 -21.33 17.98 -28.61
C GLU A 221 -19.93 17.36 -28.81
N ILE A 222 -19.09 18.01 -29.66
CA ILE A 222 -17.69 17.60 -29.84
C ILE A 222 -16.94 17.62 -28.50
N ASP A 223 -17.04 18.71 -27.74
CA ASP A 223 -16.35 18.89 -26.48
C ASP A 223 -16.87 17.89 -25.43
N ALA A 224 -18.16 17.59 -25.38
CA ALA A 224 -18.72 16.56 -24.51
C ALA A 224 -18.18 15.17 -24.83
N LEU A 225 -18.12 14.80 -26.12
CA LEU A 225 -17.57 13.52 -26.55
C LEU A 225 -16.04 13.40 -26.27
N LYS A 226 -15.31 14.49 -26.53
CA LYS A 226 -13.88 14.56 -26.19
C LYS A 226 -13.64 14.40 -24.71
N ASN A 227 -14.42 15.05 -23.86
CA ASN A 227 -14.32 14.94 -22.40
C ASN A 227 -14.66 13.52 -21.93
N GLN A 228 -15.67 12.87 -22.51
CA GLN A 228 -15.99 11.47 -22.20
C GLN A 228 -14.84 10.53 -22.58
N ASN A 229 -14.25 10.72 -23.76
CA ASN A 229 -13.11 9.92 -24.21
C ASN A 229 -11.88 10.15 -23.34
N GLN A 230 -11.60 11.38 -22.94
CA GLN A 230 -10.50 11.70 -22.02
C GLN A 230 -10.71 11.05 -20.65
N ALA A 231 -11.94 11.10 -20.14
CA ALA A 231 -12.27 10.43 -18.86
C ALA A 231 -12.01 8.91 -18.93
N PHE A 232 -12.33 8.27 -20.06
CA PHE A 232 -12.06 6.85 -20.28
C PHE A 232 -10.56 6.54 -20.30
N LEU A 233 -9.76 7.33 -21.02
CA LEU A 233 -8.30 7.17 -21.08
C LEU A 233 -7.68 7.33 -19.71
N THR A 234 -8.04 8.37 -18.96
CA THR A 234 -7.52 8.63 -17.61
C THR A 234 -7.86 7.47 -16.65
N GLN A 235 -9.07 6.93 -16.73
CA GLN A 235 -9.41 5.75 -15.91
C GLN A 235 -8.56 4.53 -16.26
N ASN A 236 -8.35 4.26 -17.55
CA ASN A 236 -7.51 3.15 -17.99
C ASN A 236 -6.06 3.32 -17.55
N GLU A 237 -5.50 4.51 -17.61
CA GLU A 237 -4.16 4.85 -17.14
C GLU A 237 -4.03 4.59 -15.63
N LEU A 238 -5.00 5.05 -14.83
CA LEU A 238 -5.01 4.81 -13.38
C LEU A 238 -5.16 3.32 -13.03
N GLN A 239 -5.98 2.57 -13.77
CA GLN A 239 -6.13 1.12 -13.61
C GLN A 239 -4.83 0.39 -13.97
N ALA A 240 -4.20 0.76 -15.08
CA ALA A 240 -2.94 0.18 -15.51
C ALA A 240 -1.81 0.49 -14.51
N ALA A 241 -1.74 1.72 -14.01
CA ALA A 241 -0.75 2.11 -12.99
C ALA A 241 -0.92 1.29 -11.69
N LYS A 242 -2.18 1.12 -11.23
CA LYS A 242 -2.46 0.26 -10.06
C LYS A 242 -2.07 -1.20 -10.32
N ALA A 243 -2.45 -1.76 -11.47
CA ALA A 243 -2.13 -3.14 -11.83
C ALA A 243 -0.60 -3.37 -11.92
N ASN A 244 0.13 -2.40 -12.45
CA ASN A 244 1.60 -2.45 -12.50
C ASN A 244 2.21 -2.40 -11.09
N ALA A 245 1.71 -1.53 -10.21
CA ALA A 245 2.17 -1.46 -8.82
C ALA A 245 1.90 -2.78 -8.07
N ASP A 246 0.73 -3.40 -8.26
CA ASP A 246 0.41 -4.73 -7.70
C ASP A 246 1.39 -5.82 -8.21
N ALA A 247 1.70 -5.80 -9.51
CA ALA A 247 2.62 -6.76 -10.11
C ALA A 247 4.05 -6.59 -9.57
N ILE A 248 4.51 -5.35 -9.39
CA ILE A 248 5.82 -5.04 -8.79
C ILE A 248 5.85 -5.52 -7.34
N LEU A 249 4.85 -5.20 -6.53
CA LEU A 249 4.76 -5.67 -5.13
C LEU A 249 4.82 -7.19 -5.06
N LYS A 250 4.03 -7.89 -5.89
CA LYS A 250 4.01 -9.35 -5.92
C LYS A 250 5.39 -9.92 -6.23
N ARG A 251 6.05 -9.42 -7.30
CA ARG A 251 7.39 -9.85 -7.70
C ARG A 251 8.43 -9.57 -6.62
N SER A 252 8.39 -8.38 -6.02
CA SER A 252 9.33 -8.01 -4.97
C SER A 252 9.19 -8.90 -3.73
N ILE A 253 7.95 -9.28 -3.37
CA ILE A 253 7.70 -10.25 -2.31
C ILE A 253 8.28 -11.63 -2.68
N GLU A 254 8.05 -12.11 -3.88
CA GLU A 254 8.58 -13.40 -4.36
C GLU A 254 10.11 -13.41 -4.34
N ASP A 255 10.77 -12.36 -4.81
CA ASP A 255 12.22 -12.22 -4.82
C ASP A 255 12.80 -12.20 -3.38
N ILE A 256 12.19 -11.44 -2.48
CA ILE A 256 12.60 -11.38 -1.06
C ILE A 256 12.43 -12.73 -0.37
N LEU A 257 11.30 -13.41 -0.59
CA LEU A 257 11.07 -14.74 0.00
C LEU A 257 12.05 -15.77 -0.54
N GLN A 258 12.39 -15.71 -1.82
CA GLN A 258 13.38 -16.60 -2.42
C GLN A 258 14.78 -16.37 -1.83
N GLU A 259 15.21 -15.12 -1.66
CA GLU A 259 16.49 -14.77 -1.02
C GLU A 259 16.56 -15.31 0.42
N ILE A 260 15.49 -15.16 1.20
CA ILE A 260 15.37 -15.68 2.57
C ILE A 260 15.43 -17.22 2.55
N GLU A 261 14.67 -17.85 1.66
CA GLU A 261 14.64 -19.30 1.47
C GLU A 261 16.04 -19.85 1.18
N ASP A 262 16.71 -19.28 0.20
CA ASP A 262 18.06 -19.72 -0.21
C ASP A 262 19.07 -19.57 0.93
N THR A 263 19.00 -18.44 1.66
CA THR A 263 19.89 -18.17 2.80
C THR A 263 19.66 -19.19 3.94
N LEU A 264 18.41 -19.42 4.31
CA LEU A 264 18.07 -20.36 5.38
C LEU A 264 18.41 -21.80 4.97
N ASN A 265 18.06 -22.22 3.77
CA ASN A 265 18.31 -23.57 3.29
C ASN A 265 19.81 -23.85 3.15
N ALA A 266 20.60 -22.89 2.68
CA ALA A 266 22.06 -23.01 2.65
C ALA A 266 22.64 -23.17 4.07
N LYS A 267 22.17 -22.39 5.03
CA LYS A 267 22.64 -22.47 6.43
C LYS A 267 22.18 -23.74 7.11
N MET A 268 20.95 -24.18 6.90
CA MET A 268 20.45 -25.46 7.39
C MET A 268 21.25 -26.62 6.81
N LYS A 269 21.61 -26.55 5.54
CA LYS A 269 22.46 -27.57 4.89
C LYS A 269 23.85 -27.61 5.51
N GLU A 270 24.50 -26.47 5.73
CA GLU A 270 25.81 -26.35 6.39
C GLU A 270 25.80 -27.03 7.76
N PHE A 271 24.80 -26.70 8.61
CA PHE A 271 24.66 -27.33 9.91
C PHE A 271 24.37 -28.82 9.81
N ASN A 272 23.44 -29.25 8.97
CA ASN A 272 23.13 -30.66 8.78
C ASN A 272 24.34 -31.46 8.33
N ASP A 273 25.15 -30.93 7.42
CA ASP A 273 26.36 -31.58 6.94
C ASP A 273 27.44 -31.69 8.05
N SER A 274 27.45 -30.76 9.02
CA SER A 274 28.35 -30.83 10.18
C SER A 274 27.91 -31.82 11.26
N LEU A 275 26.62 -32.17 11.31
CA LEU A 275 26.05 -33.12 12.29
C LEU A 275 26.25 -34.59 11.87
N PHE A 276 26.57 -34.90 10.64
CA PHE A 276 26.61 -36.26 10.13
C PHE A 276 27.89 -36.54 9.35
N THR A 277 28.48 -37.69 9.59
CA THR A 277 29.61 -38.22 8.84
C THR A 277 29.21 -38.72 7.44
N THR A 278 27.95 -39.10 7.27
CA THR A 278 27.37 -39.52 5.98
C THR A 278 26.39 -38.46 5.50
N LYS A 279 26.35 -38.19 4.19
CA LYS A 279 25.42 -37.21 3.59
C LYS A 279 23.99 -37.60 3.88
N LYS A 280 23.28 -36.76 4.68
CA LYS A 280 21.84 -36.83 4.91
C LYS A 280 21.18 -35.62 4.31
N LYS A 281 19.93 -35.77 3.84
CA LYS A 281 19.16 -34.63 3.32
C LYS A 281 18.91 -33.64 4.46
N PRO A 282 19.19 -32.33 4.25
CA PRO A 282 18.92 -31.30 5.24
C PRO A 282 17.41 -31.03 5.36
N PRO A 283 16.95 -30.43 6.47
CA PRO A 283 15.65 -29.81 6.50
C PRO A 283 15.55 -28.71 5.47
N HIS A 284 14.36 -28.45 4.99
CA HIS A 284 14.12 -27.50 3.93
C HIS A 284 12.87 -26.66 4.23
N VAL A 285 12.95 -25.35 4.06
CA VAL A 285 11.81 -24.42 4.03
C VAL A 285 11.56 -23.97 2.62
N HIS A 286 10.30 -23.88 2.23
CA HIS A 286 9.88 -23.35 0.94
C HIS A 286 8.70 -22.39 1.13
N PHE A 287 8.80 -21.16 0.63
CA PHE A 287 7.75 -20.16 0.66
C PHE A 287 6.94 -20.23 -0.64
N ASN A 288 5.69 -20.70 -0.57
CA ASN A 288 4.80 -20.70 -1.73
C ASN A 288 4.24 -19.31 -2.04
N ALA A 289 4.01 -18.51 -1.00
CA ALA A 289 3.50 -17.14 -1.06
C ALA A 289 3.73 -16.44 0.27
N TYR A 290 3.42 -15.14 0.37
CA TYR A 290 3.55 -14.37 1.61
C TYR A 290 2.68 -14.86 2.79
N ASN A 291 1.74 -15.74 2.52
CA ASN A 291 0.84 -16.35 3.51
C ASN A 291 0.90 -17.88 3.54
N SER A 292 1.86 -18.49 2.89
CA SER A 292 1.96 -19.96 2.79
C SER A 292 3.42 -20.42 2.65
N TYR A 293 3.81 -21.34 3.48
CA TYR A 293 5.12 -21.99 3.41
C TYR A 293 5.01 -23.49 3.72
N LYS A 294 6.03 -24.23 3.37
CA LYS A 294 6.20 -25.64 3.68
C LYS A 294 7.55 -25.85 4.35
N PHE A 295 7.57 -26.61 5.45
CA PHE A 295 8.79 -27.04 6.10
C PHE A 295 8.84 -28.55 6.16
N GLU A 296 9.91 -29.14 5.70
CA GLU A 296 10.05 -30.60 5.60
C GLU A 296 11.45 -31.07 5.99
N THR A 297 11.49 -32.27 6.54
CA THR A 297 12.72 -33.06 6.71
C THR A 297 12.63 -34.27 5.78
N PRO A 298 13.17 -34.17 4.55
CA PRO A 298 13.00 -35.21 3.53
C PRO A 298 13.52 -36.59 3.99
N ASP A 299 12.79 -37.64 3.59
CA ASP A 299 13.12 -39.06 3.84
C ASP A 299 13.20 -39.47 5.31
N ASN A 300 12.68 -38.66 6.24
CA ASN A 300 12.72 -38.99 7.64
C ASN A 300 11.51 -38.45 8.42
N THR A 301 10.51 -39.28 8.63
CA THR A 301 9.27 -38.96 9.32
C THR A 301 9.31 -39.22 10.84
N GLY A 302 10.45 -39.65 11.38
CA GLY A 302 10.63 -39.93 12.81
C GLY A 302 10.60 -38.63 13.64
N THR A 303 10.09 -38.76 14.88
CA THR A 303 9.96 -37.64 15.82
C THR A 303 11.31 -36.94 16.06
N GLY A 304 12.40 -37.71 16.22
CA GLY A 304 13.75 -37.18 16.43
C GLY A 304 14.25 -36.33 15.24
N SER A 305 13.93 -36.74 14.00
CA SER A 305 14.30 -35.98 12.83
C SER A 305 13.55 -34.66 12.72
N ASN A 306 12.29 -34.64 13.12
CA ASN A 306 11.49 -33.42 13.16
C ASN A 306 12.05 -32.45 14.18
N PHE A 307 12.40 -32.91 15.41
CA PHE A 307 13.01 -32.05 16.41
C PHE A 307 14.40 -31.54 15.98
N LYS A 308 15.25 -32.42 15.43
CA LYS A 308 16.52 -31.97 14.81
C LYS A 308 16.27 -30.90 13.74
N GLY A 309 15.32 -31.14 12.85
CA GLY A 309 14.99 -30.17 11.79
C GLY A 309 14.60 -28.81 12.35
N MET A 310 13.81 -28.76 13.43
CA MET A 310 13.46 -27.51 14.12
C MET A 310 14.69 -26.82 14.73
N ILE A 311 15.52 -27.54 15.48
CA ILE A 311 16.73 -26.98 16.07
C ILE A 311 17.65 -26.41 14.99
N VAL A 312 17.85 -27.13 13.88
CA VAL A 312 18.66 -26.68 12.75
C VAL A 312 18.07 -25.43 12.10
N TYR A 313 16.75 -25.36 11.97
CA TYR A 313 16.06 -24.18 11.46
C TYR A 313 16.24 -22.98 12.41
N ASP A 314 15.97 -23.15 13.69
CA ASP A 314 16.09 -22.09 14.68
C ASP A 314 17.52 -21.53 14.75
N LEU A 315 18.51 -22.42 14.67
CA LEU A 315 19.92 -22.03 14.56
C LEU A 315 20.23 -21.30 13.25
N ALA A 316 19.68 -21.76 12.13
CA ALA A 316 19.86 -21.06 10.85
C ALA A 316 19.31 -19.63 10.93
N VAL A 317 18.11 -19.45 11.50
CA VAL A 317 17.54 -18.11 11.74
C VAL A 317 18.44 -17.30 12.68
N LEU A 318 18.87 -17.87 13.82
CA LEU A 318 19.75 -17.15 14.73
C LEU A 318 21.03 -16.66 14.06
N PHE A 319 21.66 -17.51 13.25
CA PHE A 319 22.97 -17.18 12.64
C PHE A 319 22.87 -16.24 11.44
N THR A 320 21.74 -16.21 10.74
CA THR A 320 21.56 -15.43 9.49
C THR A 320 20.78 -14.14 9.68
N THR A 321 20.16 -13.92 10.84
CA THR A 321 19.30 -12.75 11.06
C THR A 321 19.76 -11.89 12.23
N ALA A 322 19.04 -10.80 12.49
CA ALA A 322 19.24 -9.93 13.66
C ALA A 322 18.72 -10.52 14.99
N LEU A 323 18.17 -11.75 14.99
CA LEU A 323 17.66 -12.39 16.21
C LEU A 323 18.75 -12.40 17.29
N PRO A 324 18.53 -11.80 18.49
CA PRO A 324 19.59 -11.65 19.50
C PRO A 324 19.81 -12.90 20.34
N ALA A 325 18.76 -13.68 20.53
CA ALA A 325 18.78 -14.84 21.44
C ALA A 325 17.81 -15.93 21.00
N LEU A 326 18.06 -17.15 21.49
CA LEU A 326 17.25 -18.35 21.26
C LEU A 326 17.08 -19.10 22.58
N ALA A 327 15.96 -19.78 22.79
CA ALA A 327 15.72 -20.66 23.92
C ALA A 327 15.26 -22.05 23.46
N HIS A 328 15.92 -23.11 23.94
CA HIS A 328 15.55 -24.48 23.65
C HIS A 328 15.31 -25.26 24.93
N ASP A 329 14.25 -26.08 24.92
CA ASP A 329 13.91 -26.98 26.03
C ASP A 329 14.47 -28.39 25.79
N SER A 330 14.72 -29.12 26.85
CA SER A 330 15.17 -30.51 26.85
C SER A 330 14.28 -31.46 26.04
N LEU A 331 13.00 -31.13 25.86
CA LEU A 331 12.06 -31.90 25.06
C LEU A 331 12.53 -32.04 23.58
N LEU A 332 13.21 -31.04 23.05
CA LEU A 332 13.72 -31.06 21.68
C LEU A 332 14.84 -32.10 21.49
N PHE A 333 15.54 -32.47 22.55
CA PHE A 333 16.64 -33.43 22.54
C PHE A 333 16.21 -34.87 22.84
N LYS A 334 14.94 -35.09 23.23
CA LYS A 334 14.47 -36.35 23.81
C LYS A 334 14.67 -37.57 22.90
N ASN A 335 14.63 -37.39 21.57
CA ASN A 335 14.74 -38.48 20.62
C ASN A 335 15.92 -38.27 19.63
N LEU A 336 16.91 -37.51 20.01
CA LEU A 336 18.14 -37.33 19.22
C LEU A 336 19.17 -38.38 19.56
N GLY A 337 19.98 -38.79 18.59
CA GLY A 337 21.14 -39.61 18.82
C GLY A 337 22.28 -38.79 19.46
N LYS A 338 23.06 -39.40 20.34
CA LYS A 338 24.15 -38.72 21.05
C LYS A 338 25.13 -37.97 20.17
N ASP A 339 25.49 -38.51 19.00
CA ASP A 339 26.38 -37.84 18.06
C ASP A 339 25.76 -36.52 17.50
N VAL A 340 24.46 -36.50 17.30
CA VAL A 340 23.72 -35.33 16.84
C VAL A 340 23.59 -34.29 17.95
N GLU A 341 23.30 -34.71 19.17
CA GLU A 341 23.28 -33.84 20.34
C GLU A 341 24.63 -33.15 20.53
N ASP A 342 25.72 -33.91 20.55
CA ASP A 342 27.08 -33.38 20.69
C ASP A 342 27.41 -32.37 19.56
N GLY A 343 26.97 -32.67 18.34
CA GLY A 343 27.13 -31.77 17.21
C GLY A 343 26.36 -30.45 17.39
N ILE A 344 25.11 -30.52 17.86
CA ILE A 344 24.28 -29.35 18.16
C ILE A 344 24.92 -28.49 19.26
N PHE A 345 25.41 -29.06 20.36
CA PHE A 345 26.09 -28.31 21.41
C PHE A 345 27.37 -27.61 20.91
N ARG A 346 28.12 -28.24 20.00
CA ARG A 346 29.25 -27.56 19.34
C ARG A 346 28.80 -26.36 18.51
N ILE A 347 27.67 -26.45 17.77
CA ILE A 347 27.12 -25.34 17.03
C ILE A 347 26.70 -24.22 18.01
N TYR A 348 26.00 -24.54 19.10
CA TYR A 348 25.65 -23.55 20.13
C TYR A 348 26.88 -22.79 20.63
N ASN A 349 27.95 -23.50 20.95
CA ASN A 349 29.17 -22.92 21.49
C ASN A 349 29.96 -22.09 20.44
N SER A 350 29.63 -22.21 19.15
CA SER A 350 30.32 -21.49 18.07
C SER A 350 29.81 -20.06 17.86
N THR A 351 28.63 -19.70 18.39
CA THR A 351 28.05 -18.36 18.22
C THR A 351 28.41 -17.44 19.38
N LYS A 352 28.42 -16.12 19.11
CA LYS A 352 28.50 -15.07 20.13
C LYS A 352 27.11 -14.60 20.61
N LYS A 353 26.04 -15.07 19.96
CA LYS A 353 24.67 -14.76 20.34
C LYS A 353 24.24 -15.60 21.52
N GLN A 354 23.27 -15.13 22.28
CA GLN A 354 22.82 -15.81 23.49
C GLN A 354 21.90 -16.99 23.17
N ILE A 355 22.19 -18.15 23.75
CA ILE A 355 21.34 -19.32 23.66
C ILE A 355 21.05 -19.80 25.06
N PHE A 356 19.77 -19.88 25.42
CA PHE A 356 19.30 -20.46 26.67
C PHE A 356 18.88 -21.91 26.42
N ILE A 357 19.37 -22.84 27.22
CA ILE A 357 19.07 -24.25 27.08
C ILE A 357 18.67 -24.81 28.47
N ALA A 358 17.46 -25.34 28.57
CA ALA A 358 17.09 -26.19 29.68
C ALA A 358 17.43 -27.63 29.28
N TYR A 359 18.37 -28.25 30.00
CA TYR A 359 18.88 -29.59 29.65
C TYR A 359 19.04 -30.47 30.87
N ASP A 360 18.45 -31.68 30.83
CA ASP A 360 18.33 -32.62 31.96
C ASP A 360 19.19 -33.88 31.83
N LYS A 361 19.95 -34.06 30.73
CA LYS A 361 20.72 -35.26 30.43
C LYS A 361 22.24 -35.04 30.40
N GLN A 362 22.75 -34.09 31.17
CA GLN A 362 24.17 -33.72 31.14
C GLN A 362 25.11 -34.93 31.36
N SER A 363 24.75 -35.84 32.29
CA SER A 363 25.54 -37.05 32.60
C SER A 363 25.66 -38.00 31.41
N ASP A 364 24.74 -37.97 30.46
CA ASP A 364 24.71 -38.90 29.35
C ASP A 364 25.53 -38.41 28.15
N CYS A 365 25.98 -37.15 28.19
CA CYS A 365 26.76 -36.51 27.13
C CYS A 365 28.21 -37.00 27.11
N ARG A 366 28.90 -36.83 26.01
CA ARG A 366 30.35 -37.02 25.92
C ARG A 366 31.10 -35.98 26.75
N PRO A 367 32.33 -36.30 27.22
CA PRO A 367 33.11 -35.40 28.07
C PRO A 367 33.28 -33.98 27.54
N GLU A 368 33.44 -33.83 26.21
CA GLU A 368 33.55 -32.53 25.58
C GLU A 368 32.27 -31.70 25.72
N THR A 369 31.09 -32.32 25.50
CA THR A 369 29.80 -31.70 25.67
C THR A 369 29.48 -31.40 27.13
N GLN A 370 29.83 -32.31 28.05
CA GLN A 370 29.71 -32.07 29.49
C GLN A 370 30.49 -30.81 29.89
N LYS A 371 31.71 -30.64 29.37
CA LYS A 371 32.52 -29.46 29.65
C LYS A 371 31.87 -28.18 29.10
N ILE A 372 31.34 -28.21 27.87
CA ILE A 372 30.60 -27.04 27.29
C ILE A 372 29.43 -26.69 28.21
N LEU A 373 28.68 -27.66 28.67
CA LEU A 373 27.51 -27.44 29.54
C LEU A 373 27.94 -26.92 30.93
N GLU A 374 29.04 -27.42 31.50
CA GLU A 374 29.58 -26.94 32.77
C GLU A 374 30.10 -25.52 32.70
N ASP A 375 30.90 -25.22 31.69
CA ASP A 375 31.50 -23.88 31.47
C ASP A 375 30.42 -22.80 31.24
N ASN A 376 29.25 -23.17 30.74
CA ASN A 376 28.13 -22.25 30.45
C ASN A 376 26.92 -22.43 31.39
N CYS A 377 27.03 -23.22 32.45
CA CYS A 377 25.93 -23.46 33.38
C CYS A 377 25.71 -22.25 34.30
N VAL A 378 24.57 -21.58 34.13
CA VAL A 378 24.17 -20.42 34.98
C VAL A 378 23.24 -20.76 36.10
N LEU A 379 22.53 -21.91 36.02
CA LEU A 379 21.59 -22.35 37.05
C LEU A 379 21.48 -23.88 37.05
N ARG A 380 21.60 -24.51 38.26
CA ARG A 380 21.32 -25.93 38.48
C ARG A 380 20.07 -26.06 39.31
N LEU A 381 19.09 -26.75 38.79
CA LEU A 381 17.85 -27.06 39.50
C LEU A 381 17.83 -28.51 39.90
N SER A 382 17.34 -28.78 41.11
CA SER A 382 17.12 -30.14 41.64
C SER A 382 15.98 -30.11 42.65
N THR A 383 15.62 -31.26 43.19
CA THR A 383 14.67 -31.40 44.30
C THR A 383 15.30 -30.92 45.62
N ASN A 384 14.48 -30.82 46.67
CA ASN A 384 14.90 -30.49 48.06
C ASN A 384 15.44 -29.06 48.23
N ASN A 385 14.60 -28.06 47.94
CA ASN A 385 14.86 -26.61 48.04
C ASN A 385 15.86 -26.07 47.02
N CYS A 386 16.16 -26.82 45.96
CA CYS A 386 16.92 -26.36 44.79
C CYS A 386 16.07 -26.22 43.56
N GLU A 387 14.76 -26.18 43.70
CA GLU A 387 13.79 -25.80 42.64
C GLU A 387 13.85 -24.29 42.38
N LEU A 388 13.41 -23.88 41.24
CA LEU A 388 13.48 -22.46 40.75
C LEU A 388 12.88 -21.46 41.75
N TYR A 389 11.84 -21.87 42.49
CA TYR A 389 11.18 -21.06 43.53
C TYR A 389 11.33 -21.65 44.94
N GLY A 390 12.28 -22.54 45.14
CA GLY A 390 12.57 -23.16 46.45
C GLY A 390 11.50 -24.15 46.95
N ARG A 391 10.56 -24.55 46.07
CA ARG A 391 9.52 -25.54 46.36
C ARG A 391 9.08 -26.27 45.10
N SER A 392 8.55 -27.48 45.27
CA SER A 392 7.88 -28.20 44.18
C SER A 392 6.51 -27.57 43.85
N TRP A 393 6.12 -27.64 42.58
CA TRP A 393 4.82 -27.08 42.11
C TRP A 393 3.67 -28.08 42.28
N ASP A 394 3.96 -29.35 42.52
CA ASP A 394 3.03 -30.46 42.63
C ASP A 394 2.73 -30.89 44.07
N THR A 395 3.27 -30.19 45.06
CA THR A 395 2.93 -30.41 46.46
C THR A 395 1.80 -29.49 46.89
N GLU A 396 0.68 -30.07 47.32
CA GLU A 396 -0.35 -29.37 48.08
C GLU A 396 0.26 -28.88 49.41
N GLU A 397 0.09 -27.64 49.79
CA GLU A 397 0.47 -27.11 51.10
C GLU A 397 -0.41 -27.66 52.20
#